data_b21cffaf83a561b5b94d3a446e8ff8ff
#
_entry.id   b21cffaf83a561b5b94d3a446e8ff8ff
#
_cell.length_a   1.000
_cell.length_b   1.000
_cell.length_c   1.000
_cell.angle_alpha   90.00
_cell.angle_beta   90.00
_cell.angle_gamma   90.00
#
_symmetry.space_group_name_H-M   'P 1'
#
loop_
_entity.id
_entity.type
_entity.pdbx_description
1 polymer ?
#
loop_
_entity_poly.entity_id
_entity_poly.type
_entity_poly.pdbx_seq_one_letter_code
_entity_poly.pdbx_strand_id
1 'polypeptide(L)'
;MGSFMMYDGYSWMENKLEIRFMGADEKIFAEQTAVEGERMPFELFFMVRKGRVIFRIEDKETVADVGTVVLVPYDTAYTVSAEKGSELIWIAADYRVFTNLRIFSLFVVPHTIADPDGSVSALCALIHQTFLSSEFTNSRLENALFVNTSLYQLASAVLRRSFPKSDGGMVMARFAKLSPVLFHIGEHVDKVCPMRELAEIMNLSEDSFYRFFKKTVGAAPKEYLISERLRRAKLYLLSTELSVAEISRLCGYDNSSYFSTLFHEKYGLSPSAYREKTAMLI
;
A
#
# COMPACT_ATOMS: atom_id res chain seq x y z
N MET A 1 -22.91 -7.82 33.44
CA MET A 1 -22.94 -6.77 32.40
C MET A 1 -21.49 -6.43 32.07
N GLY A 2 -20.91 -7.15 31.12
CA GLY A 2 -19.55 -6.93 30.67
C GLY A 2 -19.52 -5.71 29.76
N SER A 3 -18.83 -4.67 30.18
CA SER A 3 -18.50 -3.53 29.35
C SER A 3 -17.71 -4.04 28.15
N PHE A 4 -18.29 -4.00 26.99
CA PHE A 4 -17.58 -4.07 25.72
C PHE A 4 -16.63 -2.86 25.68
N MET A 5 -15.41 -3.02 26.18
CA MET A 5 -14.35 -2.08 25.86
C MET A 5 -14.04 -2.30 24.40
N MET A 6 -14.71 -1.54 23.58
CA MET A 6 -14.46 -1.45 22.17
C MET A 6 -13.04 -0.94 21.90
N TYR A 7 -12.45 -1.51 20.96
CA TYR A 7 -11.35 -1.22 20.07
C TYR A 7 -11.13 0.27 19.70
N ASP A 8 -11.12 1.16 20.69
CA ASP A 8 -10.94 2.60 20.45
C ASP A 8 -9.54 2.99 19.99
N GLY A 9 -8.58 2.06 20.08
CA GLY A 9 -7.19 2.36 19.72
C GLY A 9 -6.92 2.43 18.22
N TYR A 10 -7.81 1.94 17.36
CA TYR A 10 -7.59 1.82 15.91
C TYR A 10 -8.73 2.42 15.06
N SER A 11 -9.78 2.94 15.65
CA SER A 11 -10.92 3.53 14.94
C SER A 11 -10.51 4.66 13.98
N TRP A 12 -9.45 5.39 14.32
CA TRP A 12 -8.87 6.42 13.47
C TRP A 12 -8.26 5.89 12.15
N MET A 13 -8.03 4.57 12.04
CA MET A 13 -7.52 3.92 10.83
C MET A 13 -8.61 3.36 9.92
N GLU A 14 -9.81 3.09 10.43
CA GLU A 14 -10.86 2.30 9.76
C GLU A 14 -11.19 2.79 8.34
N ASN A 15 -11.21 4.09 8.11
CA ASN A 15 -11.53 4.68 6.80
C ASN A 15 -10.29 5.17 6.04
N LYS A 16 -9.07 4.82 6.48
CA LYS A 16 -7.82 5.33 5.89
C LYS A 16 -6.83 4.24 5.52
N LEU A 17 -7.26 2.98 5.67
CA LEU A 17 -6.50 1.84 5.20
C LEU A 17 -6.63 1.74 3.67
N GLU A 18 -5.51 1.91 2.99
CA GLU A 18 -5.40 1.76 1.55
C GLU A 18 -4.58 0.50 1.24
N ILE A 19 -5.17 -0.41 0.48
CA ILE A 19 -4.44 -1.52 -0.11
C ILE A 19 -4.47 -1.31 -1.62
N ARG A 20 -3.29 -1.37 -2.25
CA ARG A 20 -3.15 -1.25 -3.69
C ARG A 20 -2.56 -2.54 -4.23
N PHE A 21 -3.30 -3.19 -5.07
CA PHE A 21 -2.77 -4.28 -5.88
C PHE A 21 -1.81 -3.70 -6.93
N MET A 22 -0.58 -4.23 -6.99
CA MET A 22 0.48 -3.75 -7.89
C MET A 22 0.71 -4.71 -9.05
N GLY A 23 0.33 -5.97 -8.90
CA GLY A 23 0.45 -7.01 -9.92
C GLY A 23 0.61 -8.40 -9.32
N ALA A 24 0.49 -9.39 -10.17
CA ALA A 24 0.82 -10.78 -9.89
C ALA A 24 1.32 -11.46 -11.17
N ASP A 25 2.21 -12.43 -11.02
CA ASP A 25 2.71 -13.22 -12.14
C ASP A 25 3.30 -14.54 -11.63
N GLU A 26 3.78 -15.37 -12.55
CA GLU A 26 4.46 -16.61 -12.21
C GLU A 26 5.88 -16.63 -12.78
N LYS A 27 6.76 -17.40 -12.16
CA LYS A 27 8.10 -17.65 -12.65
C LYS A 27 8.40 -19.14 -12.63
N ILE A 28 8.79 -19.66 -13.80
CA ILE A 28 9.28 -21.02 -13.98
C ILE A 28 10.79 -20.95 -14.16
N PHE A 29 11.53 -21.70 -13.37
CA PHE A 29 13.00 -21.74 -13.45
C PHE A 29 13.41 -22.83 -14.44
N ALA A 30 13.78 -22.40 -15.65
CA ALA A 30 14.25 -23.33 -16.71
C ALA A 30 15.59 -23.98 -16.38
N GLU A 31 16.39 -23.31 -15.53
CA GLU A 31 17.71 -23.77 -15.08
C GLU A 31 17.85 -23.49 -13.57
N GLN A 32 18.80 -24.18 -12.94
CA GLN A 32 19.18 -23.79 -11.56
C GLN A 32 19.81 -22.40 -11.61
N THR A 33 19.22 -21.47 -10.90
CA THR A 33 19.65 -20.06 -10.93
C THR A 33 19.39 -19.36 -9.61
N ALA A 34 20.16 -18.31 -9.37
CA ALA A 34 19.92 -17.33 -8.33
C ALA A 34 19.58 -15.98 -8.98
N VAL A 35 18.52 -15.35 -8.55
CA VAL A 35 18.07 -14.05 -9.03
C VAL A 35 18.09 -13.08 -7.87
N GLU A 36 18.85 -12.00 -8.02
CA GLU A 36 18.78 -10.87 -7.11
C GLU A 36 17.48 -10.09 -7.39
N GLY A 37 16.69 -9.89 -6.36
CA GLY A 37 15.49 -9.08 -6.42
C GLY A 37 15.80 -7.62 -6.13
N GLU A 38 15.23 -6.74 -6.93
CA GLU A 38 15.29 -5.31 -6.66
C GLU A 38 14.50 -4.94 -5.40
N ARG A 39 14.95 -3.89 -4.70
CA ARG A 39 14.18 -3.31 -3.60
C ARG A 39 12.90 -2.69 -4.14
N MET A 40 11.76 -3.26 -3.78
CA MET A 40 10.47 -2.81 -4.32
C MET A 40 9.80 -1.80 -3.39
N PRO A 41 9.09 -0.79 -3.95
CA PRO A 41 8.36 0.19 -3.16
C PRO A 41 7.00 -0.34 -2.64
N PHE A 42 6.87 -1.65 -2.48
CA PHE A 42 5.70 -2.39 -2.00
C PHE A 42 6.12 -3.75 -1.43
N GLU A 43 5.20 -4.47 -0.86
CA GLU A 43 5.39 -5.82 -0.34
C GLU A 43 5.24 -6.85 -1.46
N LEU A 44 6.08 -7.91 -1.41
CA LEU A 44 5.99 -9.06 -2.29
C LEU A 44 5.64 -10.31 -1.48
N PHE A 45 4.64 -11.04 -1.95
CA PHE A 45 4.28 -12.35 -1.46
C PHE A 45 4.64 -13.37 -2.53
N PHE A 46 5.49 -14.32 -2.19
CA PHE A 46 5.85 -15.44 -3.06
C PHE A 46 5.22 -16.72 -2.54
N MET A 47 4.66 -17.54 -3.42
CA MET A 47 4.18 -18.87 -3.09
C MET A 47 4.83 -19.90 -4.03
N VAL A 48 5.42 -20.93 -3.45
CA VAL A 48 6.02 -22.03 -4.21
C VAL A 48 4.93 -23.00 -4.68
N ARG A 49 4.78 -23.15 -6.00
CA ARG A 49 3.83 -24.08 -6.62
C ARG A 49 4.44 -25.45 -6.89
N LYS A 50 5.74 -25.49 -7.17
CA LYS A 50 6.45 -26.73 -7.49
C LYS A 50 7.93 -26.64 -7.16
N GLY A 51 8.51 -27.75 -6.74
CA GLY A 51 9.94 -27.82 -6.41
C GLY A 51 10.27 -27.17 -5.07
N ARG A 52 11.52 -26.74 -4.96
CA ARG A 52 12.06 -26.09 -3.76
C ARG A 52 12.75 -24.80 -4.14
N VAL A 53 12.50 -23.75 -3.37
CA VAL A 53 13.04 -22.42 -3.58
C VAL A 53 13.69 -21.93 -2.30
N ILE A 54 14.87 -21.32 -2.42
CA ILE A 54 15.60 -20.73 -1.32
C ILE A 54 15.51 -19.21 -1.45
N PHE A 55 15.00 -18.58 -0.40
CA PHE A 55 14.98 -17.12 -0.29
C PHE A 55 16.06 -16.69 0.70
N ARG A 56 16.84 -15.69 0.31
CA ARG A 56 17.68 -14.94 1.25
C ARG A 56 17.11 -13.53 1.33
N ILE A 57 16.60 -13.17 2.50
CA ILE A 57 15.98 -11.88 2.78
C ILE A 57 16.80 -11.23 3.89
N GLU A 58 17.42 -10.09 3.60
CA GLU A 58 18.47 -9.52 4.44
C GLU A 58 19.56 -10.58 4.71
N ASP A 59 19.83 -10.90 5.98
CA ASP A 59 20.82 -11.88 6.39
C ASP A 59 20.23 -13.28 6.72
N LYS A 60 18.94 -13.49 6.43
CA LYS A 60 18.25 -14.74 6.74
C LYS A 60 17.97 -15.55 5.50
N GLU A 61 18.37 -16.80 5.55
CA GLU A 61 18.03 -17.77 4.52
C GLU A 61 16.82 -18.61 4.94
N THR A 62 15.89 -18.82 4.03
CA THR A 62 14.68 -19.60 4.23
C THR A 62 14.49 -20.55 3.06
N VAL A 63 14.35 -21.82 3.36
CA VAL A 63 13.96 -22.84 2.38
C VAL A 63 12.45 -22.91 2.33
N ALA A 64 11.90 -22.77 1.12
CA ALA A 64 10.48 -22.78 0.87
C ALA A 64 10.12 -24.02 -0.01
N ASP A 65 9.34 -24.91 0.55
CA ASP A 65 8.74 -26.04 -0.16
C ASP A 65 7.37 -25.67 -0.72
N VAL A 66 6.75 -26.56 -1.48
CA VAL A 66 5.43 -26.36 -2.11
C VAL A 66 4.38 -25.91 -1.06
N GLY A 67 3.62 -24.88 -1.38
CA GLY A 67 2.63 -24.28 -0.50
C GLY A 67 3.19 -23.25 0.48
N THR A 68 4.53 -23.14 0.61
CA THR A 68 5.12 -22.10 1.48
C THR A 68 4.88 -20.72 0.89
N VAL A 69 4.39 -19.81 1.72
CA VAL A 69 4.25 -18.38 1.40
C VAL A 69 5.36 -17.60 2.07
N VAL A 70 6.11 -16.84 1.27
CA VAL A 70 7.22 -16.00 1.73
C VAL A 70 6.88 -14.54 1.50
N LEU A 71 7.04 -13.70 2.53
CA LEU A 71 6.86 -12.26 2.48
C LEU A 71 8.21 -11.55 2.42
N VAL A 72 8.41 -10.77 1.38
CA VAL A 72 9.46 -9.76 1.29
C VAL A 72 8.86 -8.40 1.61
N PRO A 73 9.23 -7.76 2.73
CA PRO A 73 8.71 -6.45 3.09
C PRO A 73 9.16 -5.36 2.11
N TYR A 74 8.47 -4.23 2.18
CA TYR A 74 8.84 -3.00 1.48
C TYR A 74 10.33 -2.68 1.60
N ASP A 75 10.95 -2.24 0.50
CA ASP A 75 12.34 -1.75 0.42
C ASP A 75 13.39 -2.73 0.99
N THR A 76 13.10 -4.02 0.94
CA THR A 76 13.97 -5.06 1.45
C THR A 76 14.70 -5.77 0.32
N ALA A 77 16.03 -5.91 0.46
CA ALA A 77 16.84 -6.69 -0.48
C ALA A 77 16.57 -8.19 -0.28
N TYR A 78 16.48 -8.91 -1.37
CA TYR A 78 16.30 -10.35 -1.34
C TYR A 78 16.95 -11.05 -2.53
N THR A 79 17.20 -12.34 -2.38
CA THR A 79 17.65 -13.23 -3.47
C THR A 79 16.75 -14.46 -3.50
N VAL A 80 16.43 -14.91 -4.68
CA VAL A 80 15.68 -16.14 -4.91
C VAL A 80 16.59 -17.12 -5.66
N SER A 81 16.82 -18.29 -5.08
CA SER A 81 17.55 -19.39 -5.70
C SER A 81 16.62 -20.59 -5.84
N ALA A 82 16.60 -21.19 -7.01
CA ALA A 82 15.71 -22.31 -7.29
C ALA A 82 16.36 -23.37 -8.16
N GLU A 83 15.96 -24.62 -7.95
CA GLU A 83 16.32 -25.73 -8.81
C GLU A 83 15.56 -25.66 -10.14
N LYS A 84 16.13 -26.28 -11.16
CA LYS A 84 15.46 -26.41 -12.47
C LYS A 84 14.08 -27.06 -12.33
N GLY A 85 13.08 -26.45 -12.96
CA GLY A 85 11.70 -26.90 -12.96
C GLY A 85 10.90 -26.48 -11.72
N SER A 86 11.48 -25.70 -10.82
CA SER A 86 10.72 -25.06 -9.74
C SER A 86 9.80 -23.97 -10.30
N GLU A 87 8.64 -23.82 -9.68
CA GLU A 87 7.62 -22.84 -10.06
C GLU A 87 7.20 -22.03 -8.84
N LEU A 88 7.13 -20.74 -8.97
CA LEU A 88 6.59 -19.84 -7.96
C LEU A 88 5.64 -18.81 -8.59
N ILE A 89 4.68 -18.39 -7.83
CA ILE A 89 3.89 -17.18 -8.13
C ILE A 89 4.31 -16.07 -7.19
N TRP A 90 4.13 -14.83 -7.65
CA TRP A 90 4.31 -13.66 -6.80
C TRP A 90 3.11 -12.72 -6.91
N ILE A 91 2.84 -12.02 -5.82
CA ILE A 91 1.82 -11.01 -5.68
C ILE A 91 2.47 -9.78 -5.08
N ALA A 92 2.28 -8.65 -5.72
CA ALA A 92 2.75 -7.36 -5.26
C ALA A 92 1.59 -6.52 -4.75
N ALA A 93 1.70 -5.98 -3.55
CA ALA A 93 0.69 -5.12 -2.95
C ALA A 93 1.30 -4.08 -2.02
N ASP A 94 0.72 -2.89 -1.97
CA ASP A 94 1.15 -1.78 -1.13
C ASP A 94 0.09 -1.53 -0.04
N TYR A 95 0.48 -1.66 1.23
CA TYR A 95 -0.39 -1.60 2.39
C TYR A 95 -0.10 -0.34 3.21
N ARG A 96 -0.99 0.64 3.15
CA ARG A 96 -0.80 1.94 3.82
C ARG A 96 -1.98 2.38 4.65
N VAL A 97 -1.68 3.18 5.65
CA VAL A 97 -2.65 4.01 6.38
C VAL A 97 -2.29 5.48 6.13
N PHE A 98 -3.25 6.32 5.80
CA PHE A 98 -3.02 7.72 5.43
C PHE A 98 -1.99 7.83 4.34
N THR A 99 -1.85 7.46 3.30
CA THR A 99 -0.85 7.64 2.22
C THR A 99 0.59 7.27 2.59
N ASN A 100 1.05 7.54 3.81
CA ASN A 100 2.47 7.46 4.16
C ASN A 100 2.84 6.41 5.21
N LEU A 101 1.91 5.95 6.04
CA LEU A 101 2.21 4.93 7.05
C LEU A 101 2.03 3.54 6.45
N ARG A 102 3.13 2.80 6.31
CA ARG A 102 3.10 1.39 5.90
C ARG A 102 2.75 0.51 7.09
N ILE A 103 1.73 -0.32 6.96
CA ILE A 103 1.22 -1.15 8.07
C ILE A 103 2.30 -2.08 8.58
N PHE A 104 2.95 -2.82 7.70
CA PHE A 104 3.95 -3.81 8.11
C PHE A 104 5.24 -3.19 8.66
N SER A 105 5.48 -1.90 8.45
CA SER A 105 6.63 -1.22 9.10
C SER A 105 6.49 -1.11 10.62
N LEU A 106 5.28 -1.25 11.17
CA LEU A 106 4.98 -1.18 12.60
C LEU A 106 5.23 -2.50 13.33
N PHE A 107 5.44 -3.58 12.59
CA PHE A 107 5.53 -4.93 13.13
C PHE A 107 6.85 -5.61 12.74
N VAL A 108 7.27 -6.54 13.57
CA VAL A 108 8.22 -7.58 13.19
C VAL A 108 7.40 -8.63 12.46
N VAL A 109 7.49 -8.62 11.12
CA VAL A 109 6.75 -9.55 10.28
C VAL A 109 7.57 -10.82 10.01
N PRO A 110 6.96 -12.00 9.99
CA PRO A 110 7.66 -13.21 9.58
C PRO A 110 7.93 -13.19 8.09
N HIS A 111 9.12 -13.58 7.67
CA HIS A 111 9.39 -13.78 6.23
C HIS A 111 8.69 -15.02 5.69
N THR A 112 8.52 -16.06 6.49
CA THR A 112 7.72 -17.24 6.14
C THR A 112 6.40 -17.18 6.89
N ILE A 113 5.30 -17.25 6.16
CA ILE A 113 3.96 -17.23 6.73
C ILE A 113 3.55 -18.66 7.00
N ALA A 114 3.38 -19.02 8.29
CA ALA A 114 2.88 -20.33 8.66
C ALA A 114 1.45 -20.54 8.12
N ASP A 115 1.23 -21.63 7.37
CA ASP A 115 -0.02 -21.91 6.67
C ASP A 115 -0.44 -23.39 6.85
N PRO A 116 -0.72 -23.81 8.10
CA PRO A 116 -0.97 -25.21 8.40
C PRO A 116 -2.26 -25.75 7.79
N ASP A 117 -3.21 -24.89 7.45
CA ASP A 117 -4.50 -25.22 6.83
C ASP A 117 -4.55 -24.90 5.33
N GLY A 118 -3.47 -24.42 4.75
CA GLY A 118 -3.39 -24.04 3.34
C GLY A 118 -4.21 -22.82 2.94
N SER A 119 -4.76 -22.08 3.90
CA SER A 119 -5.65 -20.94 3.60
C SER A 119 -4.93 -19.76 2.95
N VAL A 120 -3.69 -19.49 3.35
CA VAL A 120 -2.91 -18.37 2.83
C VAL A 120 -2.37 -18.66 1.43
N SER A 121 -1.85 -19.87 1.22
CA SER A 121 -1.41 -20.34 -0.10
C SER A 121 -2.56 -20.40 -1.09
N ALA A 122 -3.75 -20.85 -0.66
CA ALA A 122 -4.96 -20.83 -1.47
C ALA A 122 -5.37 -19.41 -1.88
N LEU A 123 -5.30 -18.45 -0.96
CA LEU A 123 -5.54 -17.03 -1.28
C LEU A 123 -4.55 -16.50 -2.33
N CYS A 124 -3.26 -16.81 -2.19
CA CYS A 124 -2.26 -16.42 -3.17
C CYS A 124 -2.54 -17.01 -4.55
N ALA A 125 -2.84 -18.31 -4.62
CA ALA A 125 -3.20 -18.98 -5.88
C ALA A 125 -4.43 -18.33 -6.53
N LEU A 126 -5.43 -18.01 -5.73
CA LEU A 126 -6.70 -17.47 -6.19
C LEU A 126 -6.55 -16.02 -6.70
N ILE A 127 -5.79 -15.17 -6.01
CA ILE A 127 -5.46 -13.82 -6.47
C ILE A 127 -4.74 -13.88 -7.83
N HIS A 128 -3.73 -14.74 -7.94
CA HIS A 128 -2.97 -14.92 -9.16
C HIS A 128 -3.86 -15.40 -10.32
N GLN A 129 -4.66 -16.44 -10.10
CA GLN A 129 -5.58 -16.97 -11.10
C GLN A 129 -6.61 -15.93 -11.54
N THR A 130 -7.21 -15.18 -10.61
CA THR A 130 -8.17 -14.11 -10.91
C THR A 130 -7.54 -13.02 -11.74
N PHE A 131 -6.30 -12.64 -11.45
CA PHE A 131 -5.58 -11.64 -12.22
C PHE A 131 -5.26 -12.08 -13.64
N LEU A 132 -4.83 -13.34 -13.84
CA LEU A 132 -4.53 -13.87 -15.16
C LEU A 132 -5.79 -14.16 -16.00
N SER A 133 -6.91 -14.57 -15.36
CA SER A 133 -8.17 -14.85 -16.04
C SER A 133 -8.99 -13.62 -16.40
N SER A 134 -8.52 -12.43 -16.04
CA SER A 134 -9.21 -11.14 -16.29
C SER A 134 -9.22 -10.72 -17.77
N GLU A 135 -9.08 -11.66 -18.70
CA GLU A 135 -9.42 -11.44 -20.10
C GLU A 135 -10.92 -11.14 -20.25
N PHE A 136 -11.23 -9.85 -20.21
CA PHE A 136 -12.35 -9.22 -20.90
C PHE A 136 -13.78 -9.81 -20.75
N THR A 137 -14.20 -10.18 -19.58
CA THR A 137 -15.62 -10.44 -19.32
C THR A 137 -16.22 -9.34 -18.42
N ASN A 138 -17.56 -9.25 -18.37
CA ASN A 138 -18.36 -8.26 -17.61
C ASN A 138 -18.10 -8.22 -16.08
N SER A 139 -17.05 -8.86 -15.59
CA SER A 139 -16.72 -9.07 -14.18
C SER A 139 -15.50 -8.29 -13.66
N ARG A 140 -15.06 -7.22 -14.35
CA ARG A 140 -13.90 -6.42 -13.89
C ARG A 140 -14.07 -5.87 -12.48
N LEU A 141 -15.27 -5.38 -12.14
CA LEU A 141 -15.57 -4.89 -10.80
C LEU A 141 -15.56 -6.03 -9.78
N GLU A 142 -16.15 -7.16 -10.12
CA GLU A 142 -16.19 -8.36 -9.29
C GLU A 142 -14.79 -8.88 -9.00
N ASN A 143 -13.94 -9.01 -10.04
CA ASN A 143 -12.54 -9.40 -9.91
C ASN A 143 -11.74 -8.41 -9.05
N ALA A 144 -11.94 -7.11 -9.24
CA ALA A 144 -11.29 -6.08 -8.43
C ALA A 144 -11.72 -6.14 -6.95
N LEU A 145 -13.01 -6.35 -6.68
CA LEU A 145 -13.53 -6.54 -5.32
C LEU A 145 -12.96 -7.81 -4.70
N PHE A 146 -12.91 -8.89 -5.45
CA PHE A 146 -12.36 -10.16 -4.99
C PHE A 146 -10.87 -10.03 -4.64
N VAL A 147 -10.05 -9.48 -5.54
CA VAL A 147 -8.62 -9.28 -5.32
C VAL A 147 -8.39 -8.38 -4.10
N ASN A 148 -9.11 -7.26 -4.00
CA ASN A 148 -8.99 -6.36 -2.85
C ASN A 148 -9.36 -7.07 -1.53
N THR A 149 -10.48 -7.79 -1.49
CA THR A 149 -10.90 -8.55 -0.30
C THR A 149 -9.84 -9.58 0.10
N SER A 150 -9.29 -10.30 -0.86
CA SER A 150 -8.24 -11.30 -0.63
C SER A 150 -6.94 -10.67 -0.12
N LEU A 151 -6.59 -9.46 -0.58
CA LEU A 151 -5.44 -8.71 -0.07
C LEU A 151 -5.64 -8.26 1.39
N TYR A 152 -6.86 -7.88 1.80
CA TYR A 152 -7.18 -7.63 3.21
C TYR A 152 -7.03 -8.89 4.07
N GLN A 153 -7.48 -10.04 3.57
CA GLN A 153 -7.34 -11.32 4.25
C GLN A 153 -5.86 -11.71 4.39
N LEU A 154 -5.07 -11.49 3.34
CA LEU A 154 -3.63 -11.74 3.34
C LEU A 154 -2.91 -10.85 4.37
N ALA A 155 -3.23 -9.56 4.41
CA ALA A 155 -2.70 -8.65 5.46
C ALA A 155 -3.07 -9.12 6.86
N SER A 156 -4.33 -9.51 7.09
CA SER A 156 -4.79 -10.05 8.36
C SER A 156 -4.04 -11.32 8.76
N ALA A 157 -3.76 -12.22 7.81
CA ALA A 157 -3.00 -13.43 8.06
C ALA A 157 -1.56 -13.14 8.50
N VAL A 158 -0.90 -12.15 7.90
CA VAL A 158 0.44 -11.68 8.30
C VAL A 158 0.40 -11.07 9.69
N LEU A 159 -0.52 -10.13 9.93
CA LEU A 159 -0.59 -9.39 11.21
C LEU A 159 -0.87 -10.30 12.41
N ARG A 160 -1.70 -11.34 12.25
CA ARG A 160 -1.94 -12.34 13.31
C ARG A 160 -0.68 -13.12 13.72
N ARG A 161 0.33 -13.15 12.84
CA ARG A 161 1.61 -13.86 13.05
C ARG A 161 2.78 -12.91 13.31
N SER A 162 2.48 -11.63 13.44
CA SER A 162 3.45 -10.55 13.62
C SER A 162 3.43 -10.05 15.07
N PHE A 163 4.54 -9.49 15.51
CA PHE A 163 4.65 -8.84 16.81
C PHE A 163 4.90 -7.35 16.61
N PRO A 164 4.27 -6.46 17.41
CA PRO A 164 4.57 -5.04 17.36
C PRO A 164 6.08 -4.81 17.55
N LYS A 165 6.69 -3.95 16.76
CA LYS A 165 8.05 -3.47 17.01
C LYS A 165 8.07 -2.72 18.36
N SER A 166 9.22 -2.69 19.02
CA SER A 166 9.38 -1.98 20.30
C SER A 166 8.95 -0.52 20.24
N ASP A 167 9.11 0.14 19.11
CA ASP A 167 8.68 1.51 18.84
C ASP A 167 7.33 1.61 18.10
N GLY A 168 6.78 0.49 17.64
CA GLY A 168 5.53 0.42 16.87
C GLY A 168 4.36 1.06 17.61
N GLY A 169 4.20 0.77 18.89
CA GLY A 169 3.19 1.41 19.73
C GLY A 169 3.37 2.94 19.85
N MET A 170 4.62 3.41 19.91
CA MET A 170 4.91 4.85 19.92
C MET A 170 4.61 5.51 18.58
N VAL A 171 4.93 4.85 17.46
CA VAL A 171 4.60 5.33 16.12
C VAL A 171 3.08 5.44 15.98
N MET A 172 2.35 4.40 16.37
CA MET A 172 0.88 4.40 16.34
C MET A 172 0.27 5.49 17.21
N ALA A 173 0.76 5.67 18.43
CA ALA A 173 0.30 6.76 19.31
C ALA A 173 0.55 8.15 18.71
N ARG A 174 1.68 8.35 18.01
CA ARG A 174 1.93 9.61 17.29
C ARG A 174 0.96 9.83 16.13
N PHE A 175 0.67 8.79 15.34
CA PHE A 175 -0.33 8.88 14.27
C PHE A 175 -1.74 9.10 14.82
N ALA A 176 -2.14 8.41 15.89
CA ALA A 176 -3.41 8.64 16.57
C ALA A 176 -3.55 10.09 17.04
N LYS A 177 -2.48 10.64 17.64
CA LYS A 177 -2.44 12.06 18.04
C LYS A 177 -2.52 13.01 16.85
N LEU A 178 -1.95 12.66 15.70
CA LEU A 178 -1.93 13.47 14.48
C LEU A 178 -3.22 13.30 13.65
N SER A 179 -4.00 12.25 13.89
CA SER A 179 -5.15 11.90 13.06
C SER A 179 -6.15 13.06 12.87
N PRO A 180 -6.49 13.91 13.86
CA PRO A 180 -7.40 15.04 13.62
C PRO A 180 -6.88 15.99 12.54
N VAL A 181 -5.57 16.26 12.50
CA VAL A 181 -4.94 17.08 11.46
C VAL A 181 -4.99 16.41 10.10
N LEU A 182 -4.69 15.11 10.05
CA LEU A 182 -4.73 14.34 8.80
C LEU A 182 -6.15 14.27 8.23
N PHE A 183 -7.17 14.13 9.09
CA PHE A 183 -8.58 14.22 8.70
C PHE A 183 -8.93 15.62 8.18
N HIS A 184 -8.55 16.66 8.92
CA HIS A 184 -8.78 18.05 8.50
C HIS A 184 -8.19 18.34 7.13
N ILE A 185 -6.93 17.95 6.88
CA ILE A 185 -6.30 18.07 5.56
C ILE A 185 -7.10 17.29 4.50
N GLY A 186 -7.51 16.06 4.81
CA GLY A 186 -8.26 15.20 3.90
C GLY A 186 -9.62 15.78 3.49
N GLU A 187 -10.31 16.47 4.39
CA GLU A 187 -11.61 17.10 4.13
C GLU A 187 -11.50 18.45 3.42
N HIS A 188 -10.38 19.15 3.61
CA HIS A 188 -10.17 20.51 3.11
C HIS A 188 -9.04 20.60 2.10
N VAL A 189 -8.84 19.54 1.28
CA VAL A 189 -7.75 19.51 0.28
C VAL A 189 -7.87 20.62 -0.77
N ASP A 190 -9.09 21.08 -1.04
CA ASP A 190 -9.41 22.17 -1.96
C ASP A 190 -9.06 23.55 -1.40
N LYS A 191 -8.85 23.68 -0.09
CA LYS A 191 -8.63 24.94 0.61
C LYS A 191 -7.16 25.15 0.94
N VAL A 192 -6.83 26.40 1.21
CA VAL A 192 -5.56 26.74 1.84
C VAL A 192 -5.62 26.25 3.29
N CYS A 193 -4.65 25.43 3.70
CA CYS A 193 -4.51 24.97 5.08
C CYS A 193 -3.27 25.67 5.69
N PRO A 194 -3.44 26.82 6.35
CA PRO A 194 -2.33 27.52 6.97
C PRO A 194 -1.67 26.68 8.06
N MET A 195 -0.35 26.73 8.16
CA MET A 195 0.41 25.99 9.16
C MET A 195 -0.09 26.26 10.58
N ARG A 196 -0.44 27.51 10.85
CA ARG A 196 -0.99 27.95 12.14
C ARG A 196 -2.28 27.20 12.51
N GLU A 197 -3.23 27.09 11.57
CA GLU A 197 -4.50 26.39 11.80
C GLU A 197 -4.27 24.89 12.13
N LEU A 198 -3.38 24.25 11.39
CA LEU A 198 -3.02 22.85 11.64
C LEU A 198 -2.33 22.67 13.00
N ALA A 199 -1.50 23.60 13.41
CA ALA A 199 -0.85 23.60 14.72
C ALA A 199 -1.84 23.82 15.86
N GLU A 200 -2.84 24.70 15.68
CA GLU A 200 -3.90 25.00 16.64
C GLU A 200 -4.77 23.76 16.92
N ILE A 201 -5.07 22.91 15.91
CA ILE A 201 -5.79 21.64 16.10
C ILE A 201 -5.09 20.75 17.13
N MET A 202 -3.77 20.82 17.20
CA MET A 202 -2.97 20.04 18.14
C MET A 202 -2.58 20.78 19.42
N ASN A 203 -2.97 22.03 19.57
CA ASN A 203 -2.51 22.93 20.64
C ASN A 203 -0.98 23.04 20.71
N LEU A 204 -0.33 23.18 19.55
CA LEU A 204 1.13 23.30 19.41
C LEU A 204 1.51 24.65 18.75
N SER A 205 2.75 25.10 19.00
CA SER A 205 3.34 26.14 18.15
C SER A 205 3.62 25.58 16.74
N GLU A 206 3.66 26.45 15.72
CA GLU A 206 3.93 26.05 14.35
C GLU A 206 5.23 25.24 14.21
N ASP A 207 6.31 25.66 14.88
CA ASP A 207 7.60 24.96 14.88
C ASP A 207 7.51 23.56 15.51
N SER A 208 6.78 23.45 16.64
CA SER A 208 6.60 22.17 17.33
C SER A 208 5.73 21.23 16.51
N PHE A 209 4.67 21.76 15.91
CA PHE A 209 3.80 21.04 14.98
C PHE A 209 4.58 20.53 13.75
N TYR A 210 5.35 21.41 13.08
CA TYR A 210 6.14 21.04 11.91
C TYR A 210 7.09 19.89 12.21
N ARG A 211 7.85 19.97 13.31
CA ARG A 211 8.77 18.91 13.73
C ARG A 211 8.04 17.60 14.05
N PHE A 212 6.92 17.71 14.80
CA PHE A 212 6.11 16.55 15.15
C PHE A 212 5.52 15.88 13.91
N PHE A 213 4.93 16.65 13.00
CA PHE A 213 4.36 16.16 11.75
C PHE A 213 5.41 15.45 10.90
N LYS A 214 6.54 16.15 10.60
CA LYS A 214 7.63 15.60 9.78
C LYS A 214 8.21 14.32 10.38
N LYS A 215 8.39 14.27 11.70
CA LYS A 215 8.85 13.06 12.41
C LYS A 215 7.84 11.92 12.33
N THR A 216 6.55 12.22 12.32
CA THR A 216 5.48 11.20 12.32
C THR A 216 5.18 10.70 10.92
N VAL A 217 5.04 11.60 9.96
CA VAL A 217 4.60 11.32 8.57
C VAL A 217 5.78 11.02 7.64
N GLY A 218 6.97 11.49 7.98
CA GLY A 218 8.18 11.39 7.13
C GLY A 218 8.28 12.47 6.05
N ALA A 219 7.26 13.34 5.93
CA ALA A 219 7.17 14.41 4.94
C ALA A 219 6.74 15.71 5.61
N ALA A 220 7.05 16.85 5.01
CA ALA A 220 6.56 18.14 5.48
C ALA A 220 5.03 18.26 5.29
N PRO A 221 4.30 19.03 6.15
CA PRO A 221 2.84 19.17 6.01
C PRO A 221 2.39 19.63 4.62
N LYS A 222 3.14 20.54 4.00
CA LYS A 222 2.86 21.03 2.65
C LYS A 222 3.02 19.94 1.59
N GLU A 223 4.06 19.11 1.69
CA GLU A 223 4.29 17.99 0.78
C GLU A 223 3.19 16.93 0.93
N TYR A 224 2.76 16.69 2.16
CA TYR A 224 1.64 15.80 2.44
C TYR A 224 0.33 16.32 1.83
N LEU A 225 -0.01 17.61 2.01
CA LEU A 225 -1.18 18.25 1.40
C LEU A 225 -1.16 18.13 -0.14
N ILE A 226 -0.01 18.40 -0.77
CA ILE A 226 0.16 18.22 -2.22
C ILE A 226 -0.12 16.75 -2.60
N SER A 227 0.40 15.81 -1.84
CA SER A 227 0.16 14.39 -2.07
C SER A 227 -1.31 14.00 -2.00
N GLU A 228 -2.05 14.51 -1.01
CA GLU A 228 -3.49 14.27 -0.86
C GLU A 228 -4.30 14.93 -1.98
N ARG A 229 -3.96 16.13 -2.39
CA ARG A 229 -4.55 16.80 -3.55
C ARG A 229 -4.41 15.99 -4.83
N LEU A 230 -3.21 15.52 -5.12
CA LEU A 230 -2.95 14.71 -6.31
C LEU A 230 -3.64 13.33 -6.24
N ARG A 231 -3.76 12.74 -5.04
CA ARG A 231 -4.52 11.51 -4.82
C ARG A 231 -6.01 11.72 -5.11
N ARG A 232 -6.60 12.82 -4.64
CA ARG A 232 -8.01 13.18 -4.94
C ARG A 232 -8.21 13.45 -6.44
N ALA A 233 -7.27 14.16 -7.06
CA ALA A 233 -7.32 14.39 -8.50
C ALA A 233 -7.31 13.09 -9.30
N LYS A 234 -6.49 12.12 -8.91
CA LYS A 234 -6.49 10.78 -9.50
C LYS A 234 -7.87 10.14 -9.43
N LEU A 235 -8.56 10.22 -8.29
CA LEU A 235 -9.91 9.67 -8.16
C LEU A 235 -10.90 10.37 -9.11
N TYR A 236 -10.89 11.71 -9.17
CA TYR A 236 -11.76 12.44 -10.10
C TYR A 236 -11.50 12.10 -11.57
N LEU A 237 -10.23 11.93 -11.96
CA LEU A 237 -9.87 11.52 -13.32
C LEU A 237 -10.46 10.16 -13.69
N LEU A 238 -10.61 9.25 -12.71
CA LEU A 238 -11.13 7.90 -12.92
C LEU A 238 -12.65 7.78 -12.82
N SER A 239 -13.28 8.65 -12.03
CA SER A 239 -14.70 8.51 -11.66
C SER A 239 -15.60 9.58 -12.24
N THR A 240 -15.07 10.57 -12.96
CA THR A 240 -15.85 11.69 -13.51
C THR A 240 -15.38 12.10 -14.89
N GLU A 241 -16.28 12.76 -15.65
CA GLU A 241 -15.99 13.39 -16.94
C GLU A 241 -15.53 14.85 -16.82
N LEU A 242 -15.24 15.32 -15.61
CA LEU A 242 -14.76 16.68 -15.37
C LEU A 242 -13.48 16.96 -16.16
N SER A 243 -13.36 18.16 -16.72
CA SER A 243 -12.14 18.60 -17.38
C SER A 243 -10.95 18.66 -16.41
N VAL A 244 -9.74 18.55 -16.92
CA VAL A 244 -8.52 18.66 -16.11
C VAL A 244 -8.46 20.00 -15.36
N ALA A 245 -8.98 21.08 -15.97
CA ALA A 245 -9.04 22.40 -15.33
C ALA A 245 -10.04 22.45 -14.16
N GLU A 246 -11.18 21.77 -14.27
CA GLU A 246 -12.16 21.65 -13.18
C GLU A 246 -11.60 20.81 -12.04
N ILE A 247 -10.99 19.66 -12.36
CA ILE A 247 -10.33 18.79 -11.36
C ILE A 247 -9.21 19.54 -10.63
N SER A 248 -8.38 20.29 -11.36
CA SER A 248 -7.34 21.15 -10.78
C SER A 248 -7.92 22.08 -9.71
N ARG A 249 -9.00 22.81 -10.02
CA ARG A 249 -9.68 23.71 -9.07
C ARG A 249 -10.28 22.98 -7.88
N LEU A 250 -10.97 21.87 -8.10
CA LEU A 250 -11.53 21.02 -7.03
C LEU A 250 -10.47 20.43 -6.11
N CYS A 251 -9.23 20.36 -6.56
CA CYS A 251 -8.08 19.92 -5.76
C CYS A 251 -7.26 21.10 -5.20
N GLY A 252 -7.77 22.34 -5.27
CA GLY A 252 -7.14 23.51 -4.67
C GLY A 252 -5.95 24.07 -5.45
N TYR A 253 -5.97 23.93 -6.78
CA TYR A 253 -4.98 24.53 -7.67
C TYR A 253 -5.64 25.56 -8.60
N ASP A 254 -5.27 26.81 -8.49
CA ASP A 254 -5.73 27.88 -9.39
C ASP A 254 -5.04 27.78 -10.76
N ASN A 255 -3.83 27.23 -10.81
CA ASN A 255 -3.05 27.05 -12.03
C ASN A 255 -3.04 25.59 -12.46
N SER A 256 -3.78 25.27 -13.53
CA SER A 256 -3.89 23.91 -14.07
C SER A 256 -2.59 23.39 -14.72
N SER A 257 -1.72 24.29 -15.19
CA SER A 257 -0.41 23.88 -15.75
C SER A 257 0.52 23.42 -14.63
N TYR A 258 0.59 24.17 -13.53
CA TYR A 258 1.33 23.76 -12.34
C TYR A 258 0.81 22.45 -11.75
N PHE A 259 -0.51 22.30 -11.65
CA PHE A 259 -1.14 21.04 -11.26
C PHE A 259 -0.70 19.88 -12.15
N SER A 260 -0.73 20.06 -13.48
CA SER A 260 -0.36 19.00 -14.44
C SER A 260 1.10 18.60 -14.32
N THR A 261 1.99 19.54 -14.03
CA THR A 261 3.41 19.28 -13.75
C THR A 261 3.58 18.40 -12.50
N LEU A 262 2.96 18.80 -11.38
CA LEU A 262 3.03 18.03 -10.14
C LEU A 262 2.41 16.62 -10.29
N PHE A 263 1.32 16.52 -11.05
CA PHE A 263 0.67 15.23 -11.31
C PHE A 263 1.57 14.33 -12.14
N HIS A 264 2.21 14.86 -13.17
CA HIS A 264 3.17 14.12 -14.00
C HIS A 264 4.39 13.67 -13.19
N GLU A 265 4.96 14.55 -12.37
CA GLU A 265 6.09 14.20 -11.49
C GLU A 265 5.74 13.04 -10.55
N LYS A 266 4.51 13.00 -10.05
CA LYS A 266 4.07 11.97 -9.11
C LYS A 266 3.67 10.64 -9.76
N TYR A 267 3.01 10.69 -10.93
CA TYR A 267 2.40 9.50 -11.55
C TYR A 267 3.03 9.10 -12.89
N GLY A 268 4.02 9.85 -13.38
CA GLY A 268 4.72 9.56 -14.64
C GLY A 268 3.91 9.88 -15.91
N LEU A 269 2.67 10.36 -15.77
CA LEU A 269 1.78 10.70 -16.89
C LEU A 269 1.09 12.04 -16.64
N SER A 270 0.78 12.77 -17.69
CA SER A 270 -0.10 13.94 -17.58
C SER A 270 -1.51 13.50 -17.12
N PRO A 271 -2.31 14.39 -16.49
CA PRO A 271 -3.69 14.06 -16.09
C PRO A 271 -4.54 13.51 -17.24
N SER A 272 -4.47 14.10 -18.43
CA SER A 272 -5.20 13.63 -19.62
C SER A 272 -4.75 12.25 -20.06
N ALA A 273 -3.43 12.04 -20.20
CA ALA A 273 -2.88 10.74 -20.57
C ALA A 273 -3.19 9.66 -19.52
N TYR A 274 -3.25 10.04 -18.24
CA TYR A 274 -3.63 9.14 -17.17
C TYR A 274 -5.08 8.67 -17.31
N ARG A 275 -6.02 9.60 -17.63
CA ARG A 275 -7.43 9.28 -17.91
C ARG A 275 -7.57 8.37 -19.12
N GLU A 276 -6.95 8.73 -20.25
CA GLU A 276 -7.02 7.96 -21.50
C GLU A 276 -6.50 6.53 -21.30
N LYS A 277 -5.33 6.38 -20.68
CA LYS A 277 -4.75 5.07 -20.41
C LYS A 277 -5.67 4.21 -19.55
N THR A 278 -6.35 4.81 -18.58
CA THR A 278 -7.24 4.07 -17.69
C THR A 278 -8.60 3.79 -18.34
N ALA A 279 -9.12 4.70 -19.17
CA ALA A 279 -10.34 4.47 -19.95
C ALA A 279 -10.17 3.31 -20.94
N MET A 280 -8.97 3.09 -21.48
CA MET A 280 -8.66 1.91 -22.32
C MET A 280 -8.59 0.59 -21.53
N LEU A 281 -8.53 0.67 -20.19
CA LEU A 281 -8.46 -0.49 -19.29
C LEU A 281 -9.84 -0.83 -18.66
N ILE A 282 -10.84 0.00 -18.87
CA ILE A 282 -12.24 -0.17 -18.45
C ILE A 282 -13.13 -0.49 -19.64
#